data_960567fdd5100b57d6b2b75e1dfd0204
#
_entry.id   960567fdd5100b57d6b2b75e1dfd0204
#
_cell.length_a   1.000
_cell.length_b   1.000
_cell.length_c   1.000
_cell.angle_alpha   90.00
_cell.angle_beta   90.00
_cell.angle_gamma   90.00
#
_symmetry.space_group_name_H-M   'P 1'
#
loop_
_entity.id
_entity.type
_entity.pdbx_description
1 polymer ?
#
loop_
_entity_poly.entity_id
_entity_poly.type
_entity_poly.pdbx_seq_one_letter_code
_entity_poly.pdbx_strand_id
1 'polypeptide(L)'
;MDREARHENNHLSVKLINEELSTLSESTYDIVILGAGSGGYATALRAAQLGMTVALIDGDKVGGTCLHRGCIPTKAYLHAAETAEAVRESAKFGVNSTFNGIDMAQVGKYRDSVIAGLYKGLQLSLIHI
;
A
#
# COMPACT_ATOMS: atom_id res chain seq x y z
N MET A 1 -42.46 -25.32 -3.02
CA MET A 1 -41.81 -23.96 -3.00
C MET A 1 -41.41 -23.66 -4.42
N ASP A 2 -42.18 -22.79 -5.03
CA ASP A 2 -42.45 -22.66 -6.45
C ASP A 2 -41.24 -22.16 -7.29
N ARG A 3 -41.00 -22.79 -8.43
CA ARG A 3 -39.97 -22.38 -9.39
C ARG A 3 -40.23 -20.98 -9.97
N GLU A 4 -41.49 -20.59 -10.08
CA GLU A 4 -41.93 -19.30 -10.59
C GLU A 4 -41.58 -18.15 -9.63
N ALA A 5 -41.82 -18.29 -8.33
CA ALA A 5 -41.47 -17.30 -7.32
C ALA A 5 -39.94 -17.02 -7.24
N ARG A 6 -39.12 -18.03 -7.55
CA ARG A 6 -37.67 -17.87 -7.61
C ARG A 6 -37.20 -17.12 -8.88
N HIS A 7 -37.93 -17.27 -9.97
CA HIS A 7 -37.64 -16.56 -11.23
C HIS A 7 -38.03 -15.08 -11.16
N GLU A 8 -39.15 -14.75 -10.52
CA GLU A 8 -39.61 -13.35 -10.33
C GLU A 8 -38.66 -12.59 -9.38
N ASN A 9 -38.25 -13.20 -8.28
CA ASN A 9 -37.29 -12.58 -7.34
C ASN A 9 -35.91 -12.30 -8.01
N ASN A 10 -35.46 -13.19 -8.88
CA ASN A 10 -34.20 -12.98 -9.62
C ASN A 10 -34.32 -11.84 -10.64
N HIS A 11 -35.47 -11.71 -11.32
CA HIS A 11 -35.73 -10.65 -12.26
C HIS A 11 -35.84 -9.27 -11.60
N LEU A 12 -36.46 -9.21 -10.42
CA LEU A 12 -36.55 -7.97 -9.62
C LEU A 12 -35.19 -7.52 -9.11
N SER A 13 -34.35 -8.45 -8.63
CA SER A 13 -33.01 -8.15 -8.14
C SER A 13 -32.10 -7.64 -9.25
N VAL A 14 -32.16 -8.23 -10.44
CA VAL A 14 -31.37 -7.77 -11.61
C VAL A 14 -31.84 -6.40 -12.09
N LYS A 15 -33.14 -6.12 -12.04
CA LYS A 15 -33.71 -4.82 -12.43
C LYS A 15 -33.30 -3.71 -11.48
N LEU A 16 -33.33 -3.96 -10.16
CA LEU A 16 -32.87 -3.00 -9.13
C LEU A 16 -31.37 -2.71 -9.27
N ILE A 17 -30.56 -3.74 -9.50
CA ILE A 17 -29.11 -3.57 -9.75
C ILE A 17 -28.87 -2.73 -11.00
N ASN A 18 -29.61 -2.94 -12.08
CA ASN A 18 -29.46 -2.16 -13.30
C ASN A 18 -29.95 -0.70 -13.15
N GLU A 19 -30.99 -0.45 -12.35
CA GLU A 19 -31.45 0.90 -12.03
C GLU A 19 -30.45 1.64 -11.13
N GLU A 20 -29.84 0.99 -10.16
CA GLU A 20 -28.74 1.56 -9.36
C GLU A 20 -27.49 1.80 -10.21
N LEU A 21 -27.12 0.89 -11.12
CA LEU A 21 -26.00 1.12 -12.03
C LEU A 21 -26.24 2.30 -12.98
N SER A 22 -27.49 2.54 -13.42
CA SER A 22 -27.83 3.64 -14.33
C SER A 22 -27.80 5.02 -13.63
N THR A 23 -27.86 5.05 -12.30
CA THR A 23 -27.70 6.28 -11.50
C THR A 23 -26.26 6.58 -11.12
N LEU A 24 -25.34 5.63 -11.32
CA LEU A 24 -23.91 5.90 -11.20
C LEU A 24 -23.49 6.80 -12.36
N SER A 25 -23.02 7.99 -12.08
CA SER A 25 -22.42 8.87 -13.07
C SER A 25 -21.32 8.08 -13.78
N GLU A 26 -21.41 7.91 -15.11
CA GLU A 26 -20.35 7.30 -15.90
C GLU A 26 -19.10 8.19 -15.82
N SER A 27 -18.18 7.81 -14.95
CA SER A 27 -16.89 8.45 -14.88
C SER A 27 -15.97 7.81 -15.91
N THR A 28 -15.52 8.59 -16.87
CA THR A 28 -14.56 8.15 -17.90
C THR A 28 -13.15 8.52 -17.48
N TYR A 29 -12.22 7.57 -17.61
CA TYR A 29 -10.81 7.76 -17.32
C TYR A 29 -9.98 7.30 -18.50
N ASP A 30 -8.84 7.96 -18.75
CA ASP A 30 -7.89 7.52 -19.78
C ASP A 30 -7.21 6.21 -19.37
N ILE A 31 -7.03 5.99 -18.07
CA ILE A 31 -6.46 4.77 -17.52
C ILE A 31 -7.11 4.40 -16.18
N VAL A 32 -7.42 3.11 -16.03
CA VAL A 32 -7.89 2.53 -14.76
C VAL A 32 -6.85 1.52 -14.29
N ILE A 33 -6.36 1.67 -13.05
CA ILE A 33 -5.31 0.85 -12.47
C ILE A 33 -5.90 0.09 -11.28
N LEU A 34 -5.84 -1.24 -11.33
CA LEU A 34 -6.27 -2.10 -10.24
C LEU A 34 -5.04 -2.54 -9.43
N GLY A 35 -5.00 -2.13 -8.16
CA GLY A 35 -3.91 -2.36 -7.23
C GLY A 35 -2.95 -1.16 -7.10
N ALA A 36 -2.92 -0.56 -5.91
CA ALA A 36 -2.06 0.58 -5.56
C ALA A 36 -0.74 0.17 -4.89
N GLY A 37 -0.19 -0.98 -5.26
CA GLY A 37 1.17 -1.38 -4.93
C GLY A 37 2.21 -0.54 -5.66
N SER A 38 3.50 -0.91 -5.54
CA SER A 38 4.62 -0.12 -6.11
C SER A 38 4.48 0.15 -7.62
N GLY A 39 4.00 -0.80 -8.40
CA GLY A 39 3.72 -0.61 -9.82
C GLY A 39 2.51 0.29 -10.07
N GLY A 40 1.42 0.06 -9.32
CA GLY A 40 0.16 0.78 -9.51
C GLY A 40 0.26 2.28 -9.20
N TYR A 41 0.76 2.65 -8.03
CA TYR A 41 0.88 4.06 -7.68
C TYR A 41 1.94 4.78 -8.55
N ALA A 42 3.03 4.11 -8.91
CA ALA A 42 4.02 4.71 -9.79
C ALA A 42 3.45 4.98 -11.20
N THR A 43 2.64 4.06 -11.72
CA THR A 43 1.94 4.22 -12.99
C THR A 43 0.93 5.37 -12.90
N ALA A 44 0.13 5.43 -11.82
CA ALA A 44 -0.85 6.49 -11.61
C ALA A 44 -0.20 7.88 -11.59
N LEU A 45 0.86 8.04 -10.79
CA LEU A 45 1.61 9.29 -10.71
C LEU A 45 2.20 9.69 -12.07
N ARG A 46 2.74 8.73 -12.82
CA ARG A 46 3.30 9.01 -14.14
C ARG A 46 2.24 9.36 -15.17
N ALA A 47 1.12 8.66 -15.19
CA ALA A 47 0.01 8.95 -16.09
C ALA A 47 -0.55 10.36 -15.85
N ALA A 48 -0.75 10.74 -14.58
CA ALA A 48 -1.19 12.09 -14.22
C ALA A 48 -0.19 13.17 -14.65
N GLN A 49 1.11 12.95 -14.50
CA GLN A 49 2.14 13.86 -15.02
C GLN A 49 2.11 14.02 -16.55
N LEU A 50 1.60 13.02 -17.26
CA LEU A 50 1.41 13.07 -18.71
C LEU A 50 0.07 13.70 -19.11
N GLY A 51 -0.71 14.20 -18.17
CA GLY A 51 -1.99 14.85 -18.38
C GLY A 51 -3.17 13.90 -18.57
N MET A 52 -3.00 12.61 -18.21
CA MET A 52 -4.07 11.62 -18.29
C MET A 52 -4.98 11.68 -17.05
N THR A 53 -6.26 11.42 -17.25
CA THR A 53 -7.20 11.17 -16.15
C THR A 53 -7.04 9.73 -15.67
N VAL A 54 -6.87 9.54 -14.35
CA VAL A 54 -6.49 8.25 -13.76
C VAL A 54 -7.48 7.84 -12.67
N ALA A 55 -7.93 6.58 -12.71
CA ALA A 55 -8.55 5.92 -11.57
C ALA A 55 -7.59 4.87 -11.00
N LEU A 56 -7.23 5.01 -9.73
CA LEU A 56 -6.43 4.04 -8.98
C LEU A 56 -7.31 3.35 -7.93
N ILE A 57 -7.48 2.04 -8.07
CA ILE A 57 -8.40 1.25 -7.24
C ILE A 57 -7.59 0.24 -6.44
N ASP A 58 -7.80 0.21 -5.12
CA ASP A 58 -7.21 -0.80 -4.23
C ASP A 58 -8.21 -1.18 -3.14
N GLY A 59 -8.16 -2.42 -2.68
CA GLY A 59 -8.99 -2.94 -1.59
C GLY A 59 -8.37 -2.75 -0.19
N ASP A 60 -7.15 -2.23 -0.10
CA ASP A 60 -6.41 -1.99 1.15
C ASP A 60 -5.67 -0.64 1.03
N LYS A 61 -4.64 -0.45 1.81
CA LYS A 61 -3.83 0.77 1.85
C LYS A 61 -2.92 0.89 0.63
N VAL A 62 -2.83 2.08 0.05
CA VAL A 62 -1.86 2.38 -1.00
C VAL A 62 -0.43 2.10 -0.54
N GLY A 63 0.43 1.62 -1.46
CA GLY A 63 1.78 1.18 -1.16
C GLY A 63 1.96 -0.34 -1.19
N GLY A 64 0.85 -1.08 -1.02
CA GLY A 64 0.80 -2.54 -1.16
C GLY A 64 1.74 -3.31 -0.22
N THR A 65 2.03 -4.55 -0.58
CA THR A 65 2.87 -5.46 0.24
C THR A 65 4.26 -4.91 0.48
N CYS A 66 4.88 -4.29 -0.52
CA CYS A 66 6.26 -3.78 -0.39
C CYS A 66 6.40 -2.76 0.74
N LEU A 67 5.50 -1.80 0.81
CA LEU A 67 5.53 -0.75 1.84
C LEU A 67 5.15 -1.28 3.22
N HIS A 68 4.07 -2.07 3.31
CA HIS A 68 3.48 -2.40 4.60
C HIS A 68 3.96 -3.71 5.22
N ARG A 69 4.33 -4.71 4.41
CA ARG A 69 4.59 -6.09 4.87
C ARG A 69 5.81 -6.75 4.23
N GLY A 70 6.53 -6.04 3.35
CA GLY A 70 7.62 -6.62 2.56
C GLY A 70 8.91 -5.83 2.64
N CYS A 71 9.24 -5.11 1.57
CA CYS A 71 10.55 -4.49 1.37
C CYS A 71 10.94 -3.51 2.49
N ILE A 72 10.04 -2.64 2.88
CA ILE A 72 10.33 -1.57 3.84
C ILE A 72 10.53 -2.12 5.26
N PRO A 73 9.61 -2.93 5.84
CA PRO A 73 9.86 -3.53 7.13
C PRO A 73 11.11 -4.43 7.14
N THR A 74 11.38 -5.17 6.06
CA THR A 74 12.59 -5.99 5.95
C THR A 74 13.85 -5.13 5.99
N LYS A 75 13.90 -4.03 5.24
CA LYS A 75 15.04 -3.11 5.26
C LYS A 75 15.26 -2.45 6.62
N ALA A 76 14.18 -2.14 7.36
CA ALA A 76 14.30 -1.61 8.72
C ALA A 76 14.95 -2.61 9.68
N TYR A 77 14.60 -3.89 9.58
CA TYR A 77 15.24 -4.95 10.37
C TYR A 77 16.70 -5.19 9.95
N LEU A 78 16.99 -5.20 8.65
CA LEU A 78 18.36 -5.34 8.16
C LEU A 78 19.25 -4.19 8.65
N HIS A 79 18.78 -2.96 8.62
CA HIS A 79 19.52 -1.81 9.12
C HIS A 79 19.83 -1.92 10.62
N ALA A 80 18.88 -2.41 11.41
CA ALA A 80 19.13 -2.68 12.84
C ALA A 80 20.20 -3.79 13.05
N ALA A 81 20.17 -4.84 12.22
CA ALA A 81 21.16 -5.91 12.26
C ALA A 81 22.55 -5.41 11.84
N GLU A 82 22.66 -4.66 10.76
CA GLU A 82 23.90 -4.02 10.29
C GLU A 82 24.52 -3.09 11.36
N THR A 83 23.67 -2.30 12.03
CA THR A 83 24.10 -1.44 13.14
C THR A 83 24.67 -2.25 14.31
N ALA A 84 24.01 -3.36 14.67
CA ALA A 84 24.48 -4.25 15.73
C ALA A 84 25.82 -4.91 15.36
N GLU A 85 25.98 -5.30 14.11
CA GLU A 85 27.24 -5.88 13.62
C GLU A 85 28.37 -4.85 13.56
N ALA A 86 28.07 -3.64 13.09
CA ALA A 86 29.04 -2.54 13.09
C ALA A 86 29.60 -2.25 14.51
N VAL A 87 28.74 -2.30 15.52
CA VAL A 87 29.18 -2.16 16.93
C VAL A 87 30.06 -3.31 17.35
N ARG A 88 29.72 -4.56 17.02
CA ARG A 88 30.52 -5.74 17.36
C ARG A 88 31.89 -5.74 16.70
N GLU A 89 31.97 -5.25 15.48
CA GLU A 89 33.17 -5.25 14.65
C GLU A 89 34.02 -3.97 14.77
N SER A 90 33.55 -2.98 15.50
CA SER A 90 34.11 -1.63 15.57
C SER A 90 35.61 -1.63 15.99
N ALA A 91 36.06 -2.57 16.79
CA ALA A 91 37.46 -2.69 17.21
C ALA A 91 38.43 -2.89 16.03
N LYS A 92 37.97 -3.50 14.92
CA LYS A 92 38.75 -3.62 13.66
C LYS A 92 39.16 -2.26 13.09
N PHE A 93 38.37 -1.23 13.38
CA PHE A 93 38.58 0.14 12.92
C PHE A 93 39.18 1.07 13.98
N GLY A 94 39.63 0.50 15.13
CA GLY A 94 40.15 1.28 16.25
C GLY A 94 39.07 1.98 17.09
N VAL A 95 37.79 1.65 16.89
CA VAL A 95 36.68 2.22 17.67
C VAL A 95 36.31 1.26 18.80
N ASN A 96 36.51 1.69 20.06
CA ASN A 96 36.11 0.90 21.20
C ASN A 96 34.63 1.10 21.51
N SER A 97 33.86 0.04 21.41
CA SER A 97 32.41 0.05 21.72
C SER A 97 32.03 -1.19 22.56
N THR A 98 30.89 -1.12 23.22
CA THR A 98 30.32 -2.23 23.96
C THR A 98 28.96 -2.57 23.39
N PHE A 99 28.74 -3.83 22.99
CA PHE A 99 27.48 -4.32 22.54
C PHE A 99 26.66 -4.90 23.69
N ASN A 100 25.59 -4.23 24.11
CA ASN A 100 24.74 -4.62 25.24
C ASN A 100 23.49 -5.41 24.85
N GLY A 101 23.33 -5.73 23.53
CA GLY A 101 22.18 -6.47 23.04
C GLY A 101 21.31 -5.64 22.09
N ILE A 102 20.15 -6.20 21.74
CA ILE A 102 19.16 -5.59 20.85
C ILE A 102 17.81 -5.53 21.56
N ASP A 103 17.24 -4.35 21.66
CA ASP A 103 15.84 -4.16 22.08
C ASP A 103 14.92 -4.32 20.87
N MET A 104 14.34 -5.52 20.71
CA MET A 104 13.44 -5.83 19.61
C MET A 104 12.13 -5.02 19.63
N ALA A 105 11.70 -4.57 20.82
CA ALA A 105 10.53 -3.69 20.90
C ALA A 105 10.82 -2.31 20.31
N GLN A 106 12.00 -1.76 20.57
CA GLN A 106 12.43 -0.50 19.98
C GLN A 106 12.70 -0.64 18.47
N VAL A 107 13.28 -1.76 18.01
CA VAL A 107 13.42 -2.04 16.57
C VAL A 107 12.05 -2.09 15.88
N GLY A 108 11.05 -2.71 16.53
CA GLY A 108 9.67 -2.71 16.04
C GLY A 108 9.09 -1.30 15.90
N LYS A 109 9.25 -0.44 16.89
CA LYS A 109 8.81 0.96 16.83
C LYS A 109 9.52 1.74 15.70
N TYR A 110 10.82 1.53 15.53
CA TYR A 110 11.58 2.13 14.44
C TYR A 110 11.01 1.71 13.08
N ARG A 111 10.82 0.40 12.85
CA ARG A 111 10.17 -0.12 11.63
C ARG A 111 8.83 0.54 11.37
N ASP A 112 7.96 0.61 12.39
CA ASP A 112 6.62 1.17 12.24
C ASP A 112 6.65 2.67 11.92
N SER A 113 7.60 3.40 12.51
CA SER A 113 7.78 4.84 12.22
C SER A 113 8.21 5.08 10.77
N VAL A 114 9.11 4.24 10.23
CA VAL A 114 9.54 4.31 8.83
C VAL A 114 8.39 4.03 7.88
N ILE A 115 7.61 2.97 8.15
CA ILE A 115 6.42 2.64 7.35
C ILE A 115 5.41 3.79 7.37
N ALA A 116 5.11 4.32 8.54
CA ALA A 116 4.15 5.42 8.69
C ALA A 116 4.59 6.69 7.96
N GLY A 117 5.87 7.04 8.02
CA GLY A 117 6.43 8.19 7.32
C GLY A 117 6.32 8.06 5.80
N LEU A 118 6.70 6.92 5.25
CA LEU A 118 6.62 6.64 3.82
C LEU A 118 5.17 6.56 3.33
N TYR A 119 4.27 5.95 4.10
CA TYR A 119 2.85 5.89 3.78
C TYR A 119 2.23 7.27 3.71
N LYS A 120 2.49 8.12 4.70
CA LYS A 120 2.03 9.53 4.71
C LYS A 120 2.52 10.30 3.48
N GLY A 121 3.79 10.14 3.12
CA GLY A 121 4.37 10.78 1.93
C GLY A 121 3.69 10.32 0.64
N LEU A 122 3.44 9.03 0.50
CA LEU A 122 2.75 8.46 -0.66
C LEU A 122 1.30 8.96 -0.76
N GLN A 123 0.56 8.99 0.35
CA GLN A 123 -0.80 9.54 0.39
C GLN A 123 -0.83 11.00 -0.07
N LEU A 124 0.08 11.83 0.43
CA LEU A 124 0.17 13.22 0.01
C LEU A 124 0.48 13.35 -1.49
N SER A 125 1.34 12.52 -2.04
CA SER A 125 1.65 12.52 -3.47
C SER A 125 0.42 12.16 -4.32
N LEU A 126 -0.40 11.21 -3.86
CA LEU A 126 -1.60 10.76 -4.59
C LEU A 126 -2.78 11.74 -4.47
N ILE A 127 -2.84 12.58 -3.44
CA ILE A 127 -3.89 13.61 -3.30
C ILE A 127 -3.68 14.75 -4.31
N HIS A 128 -2.47 14.92 -4.82
CA HIS A 128 -2.10 16.02 -5.70
C HIS A 128 -2.14 15.66 -7.21
N ILE A 129 -2.72 14.51 -7.56
CA ILE A 129 -2.89 14.08 -8.97
C ILE A 129 -4.35 14.09 -9.40
#